data_e6e574076b4f88c72306aee3f7f77fd2
#
_entry.id   e6e574076b4f88c72306aee3f7f77fd2
#
_cell.length_a   1.000
_cell.length_b   1.000
_cell.length_c   1.000
_cell.angle_alpha   90.00
_cell.angle_beta   90.00
_cell.angle_gamma   90.00
#
_symmetry.space_group_name_H-M   'P 1'
#
loop_
_entity.id
_entity.type
_entity.pdbx_description
1 polymer ?
#
loop_
_entity_poly.entity_id
_entity_poly.type
_entity_poly.pdbx_seq_one_letter_code
_entity_poly.pdbx_strand_id
1 'polypeptide(L)'
;MGADEQESTLFAEIRAGNPAALDRVIEENQGLVYTAIKRFLNRGQAREDLIQIGSVGLIKAAQRFDETKGCAFSTYAFALIIGELKQFFRDDGMIKVSREWKQTAARAGKAAAAWEQEHGSRPTPSQLAALLGITPEELTMVLDAAAPPDSLEAACEQGTVPSEEGFSAGLI
;
A
#
# COMPACT_ATOMS: atom_id res chain seq x y z
N MET A 1 -34.54 -16.61 -17.54
CA MET A 1 -33.23 -15.97 -17.78
C MET A 1 -32.53 -15.97 -16.47
N GLY A 2 -31.48 -16.79 -16.33
CA GLY A 2 -30.72 -16.94 -15.10
C GLY A 2 -29.78 -15.75 -14.87
N ALA A 3 -29.38 -15.50 -13.64
CA ALA A 3 -28.42 -14.43 -13.29
C ALA A 3 -27.10 -14.56 -14.12
N ASP A 4 -26.68 -15.79 -14.38
CA ASP A 4 -25.47 -16.08 -15.18
C ASP A 4 -25.58 -15.63 -16.65
N GLU A 5 -26.78 -15.72 -17.27
CA GLU A 5 -26.98 -15.25 -18.65
C GLU A 5 -26.98 -13.72 -18.75
N GLN A 6 -27.47 -13.02 -17.73
CA GLN A 6 -27.43 -11.56 -17.69
C GLN A 6 -25.99 -11.05 -17.45
N GLU A 7 -25.25 -11.71 -16.60
CA GLU A 7 -23.84 -11.39 -16.35
C GLU A 7 -22.99 -11.60 -17.60
N SER A 8 -23.17 -12.71 -18.31
CA SER A 8 -22.49 -13.01 -19.57
C SER A 8 -22.78 -11.97 -20.65
N THR A 9 -24.04 -11.55 -20.79
CA THR A 9 -24.42 -10.51 -21.74
C THR A 9 -23.75 -9.18 -21.43
N LEU A 10 -23.67 -8.83 -20.13
CA LEU A 10 -23.07 -7.57 -19.67
C LEU A 10 -21.56 -7.50 -19.97
N PHE A 11 -20.82 -8.59 -19.77
CA PHE A 11 -19.40 -8.64 -20.13
C PHE A 11 -19.17 -8.67 -21.65
N ALA A 12 -20.08 -9.24 -22.42
CA ALA A 12 -20.03 -9.15 -23.88
C ALA A 12 -20.21 -7.71 -24.38
N GLU A 13 -21.11 -6.94 -23.78
CA GLU A 13 -21.28 -5.52 -24.08
C GLU A 13 -20.07 -4.68 -23.70
N ILE A 14 -19.42 -4.96 -22.56
CA ILE A 14 -18.17 -4.30 -22.15
C ILE A 14 -17.07 -4.54 -23.21
N ARG A 15 -16.93 -5.77 -23.69
CA ARG A 15 -15.98 -6.12 -24.76
C ARG A 15 -16.31 -5.42 -26.10
N ALA A 16 -17.58 -5.14 -26.34
CA ALA A 16 -18.03 -4.37 -27.51
C ALA A 16 -17.83 -2.84 -27.32
N GLY A 17 -17.35 -2.39 -26.15
CA GLY A 17 -17.06 -0.99 -25.88
C GLY A 17 -18.25 -0.18 -25.37
N ASN A 18 -19.30 -0.83 -24.84
CA ASN A 18 -20.44 -0.13 -24.24
C ASN A 18 -20.07 0.46 -22.86
N PRO A 19 -19.98 1.80 -22.71
CA PRO A 19 -19.60 2.43 -21.44
C PRO A 19 -20.65 2.22 -20.35
N ALA A 20 -21.94 2.20 -20.70
CA ALA A 20 -23.01 2.02 -19.72
C ALA A 20 -22.99 0.63 -19.07
N ALA A 21 -22.56 -0.40 -19.81
CA ALA A 21 -22.37 -1.75 -19.26
C ALA A 21 -21.19 -1.78 -18.27
N LEU A 22 -20.10 -1.05 -18.59
CA LEU A 22 -18.94 -0.94 -17.70
C LEU A 22 -19.32 -0.23 -16.40
N ASP A 23 -19.99 0.92 -16.49
CA ASP A 23 -20.42 1.71 -15.31
C ASP A 23 -21.30 0.87 -14.40
N ARG A 24 -22.23 0.11 -14.95
CA ARG A 24 -23.11 -0.79 -14.20
C ARG A 24 -22.32 -1.86 -13.43
N VAL A 25 -21.37 -2.53 -14.08
CA VAL A 25 -20.53 -3.54 -13.39
C VAL A 25 -19.73 -2.91 -12.28
N ILE A 26 -19.19 -1.69 -12.47
CA ILE A 26 -18.43 -0.98 -11.45
C ILE A 26 -19.32 -0.64 -10.26
N GLU A 27 -20.51 -0.07 -10.48
CA GLU A 27 -21.45 0.29 -9.43
C GLU A 27 -21.90 -0.92 -8.60
N GLU A 28 -22.28 -2.01 -9.26
CA GLU A 28 -22.73 -3.24 -8.60
C GLU A 28 -21.61 -3.90 -7.77
N ASN A 29 -20.33 -3.71 -8.14
CA ASN A 29 -19.18 -4.36 -7.51
C ASN A 29 -18.30 -3.42 -6.68
N GLN A 30 -18.69 -2.17 -6.45
CA GLN A 30 -17.89 -1.20 -5.68
C GLN A 30 -17.62 -1.66 -4.23
N GLY A 31 -18.50 -2.51 -3.67
CA GLY A 31 -18.31 -3.14 -2.37
C GLY A 31 -17.01 -3.96 -2.24
N LEU A 32 -16.52 -4.53 -3.36
CA LEU A 32 -15.25 -5.25 -3.39
C LEU A 32 -14.06 -4.31 -3.12
N VAL A 33 -14.10 -3.09 -3.68
CA VAL A 33 -13.08 -2.05 -3.44
C VAL A 33 -13.03 -1.70 -1.97
N TYR A 34 -14.20 -1.39 -1.36
CA TYR A 34 -14.27 -1.06 0.07
C TYR A 34 -13.77 -2.19 0.97
N THR A 35 -14.03 -3.44 0.58
CA THR A 35 -13.54 -4.60 1.33
C THR A 35 -12.02 -4.76 1.20
N ALA A 36 -11.48 -4.55 0.01
CA ALA A 36 -10.06 -4.67 -0.26
C ALA A 36 -9.23 -3.61 0.48
N ILE A 37 -9.66 -2.34 0.46
CA ILE A 37 -8.90 -1.23 1.07
C ILE A 37 -8.79 -1.33 2.59
N LYS A 38 -9.71 -2.03 3.28
CA LYS A 38 -9.64 -2.22 4.75
C LYS A 38 -8.28 -2.74 5.23
N ARG A 39 -7.59 -3.54 4.40
CA ARG A 39 -6.28 -4.10 4.71
C ARG A 39 -5.13 -3.09 4.59
N PHE A 40 -5.42 -1.90 4.05
CA PHE A 40 -4.41 -0.88 3.72
C PHE A 40 -4.64 0.46 4.42
N LEU A 41 -5.77 0.64 5.13
CA LEU A 41 -6.17 1.91 5.75
C LEU A 41 -5.15 2.50 6.74
N ASN A 42 -4.30 1.68 7.37
CA ASN A 42 -3.36 2.14 8.40
C ASN A 42 -1.92 2.29 7.87
N ARG A 43 -1.77 2.63 6.59
CA ARG A 43 -0.46 2.73 5.92
C ARG A 43 -0.07 4.14 5.52
N GLY A 44 -0.71 5.17 6.10
CA GLY A 44 -0.36 6.57 5.88
C GLY A 44 -0.94 7.20 4.60
N GLN A 45 -1.82 6.49 3.88
CA GLN A 45 -2.49 7.01 2.68
C GLN A 45 -3.94 7.39 2.98
N ALA A 46 -4.43 8.45 2.32
CA ALA A 46 -5.82 8.85 2.42
C ALA A 46 -6.75 7.74 1.91
N ARG A 47 -7.88 7.57 2.58
CA ARG A 47 -8.87 6.54 2.22
C ARG A 47 -9.39 6.74 0.79
N GLU A 48 -9.59 7.99 0.40
CA GLU A 48 -10.08 8.42 -0.91
C GLU A 48 -9.14 7.98 -2.02
N ASP A 49 -7.83 8.11 -1.84
CA ASP A 49 -6.81 7.68 -2.79
C ASP A 49 -6.83 6.15 -2.95
N LEU A 50 -6.94 5.42 -1.84
CA LEU A 50 -7.04 3.96 -1.88
C LEU A 50 -8.31 3.49 -2.63
N ILE A 51 -9.44 4.20 -2.48
CA ILE A 51 -10.66 3.92 -3.22
C ILE A 51 -10.43 4.13 -4.72
N GLN A 52 -9.80 5.23 -5.13
CA GLN A 52 -9.51 5.49 -6.54
C GLN A 52 -8.61 4.43 -7.15
N ILE A 53 -7.52 4.06 -6.46
CA ILE A 53 -6.61 3.01 -6.92
C ILE A 53 -7.32 1.66 -7.01
N GLY A 54 -8.12 1.33 -6.00
CA GLY A 54 -8.93 0.11 -6.01
C GLY A 54 -9.96 0.10 -7.15
N SER A 55 -10.57 1.25 -7.47
CA SER A 55 -11.50 1.40 -8.57
C SER A 55 -10.82 1.19 -9.93
N VAL A 56 -9.57 1.63 -10.10
CA VAL A 56 -8.77 1.31 -11.30
C VAL A 56 -8.59 -0.20 -11.45
N GLY A 57 -8.32 -0.90 -10.34
CA GLY A 57 -8.25 -2.36 -10.33
C GLY A 57 -9.57 -3.04 -10.75
N LEU A 58 -10.69 -2.51 -10.27
CA LEU A 58 -12.02 -3.02 -10.63
C LEU A 58 -12.35 -2.77 -12.11
N ILE A 59 -12.04 -1.59 -12.66
CA ILE A 59 -12.20 -1.26 -14.08
C ILE A 59 -11.38 -2.23 -14.94
N LYS A 60 -10.10 -2.41 -14.61
CA LYS A 60 -9.23 -3.37 -15.33
C LYS A 60 -9.78 -4.79 -15.27
N ALA A 61 -10.38 -5.18 -14.14
CA ALA A 61 -11.02 -6.49 -14.00
C ALA A 61 -12.22 -6.62 -14.94
N ALA A 62 -13.13 -5.64 -14.95
CA ALA A 62 -14.33 -5.67 -15.80
C ALA A 62 -13.98 -5.74 -17.30
N GLN A 63 -12.93 -5.02 -17.72
CA GLN A 63 -12.48 -5.01 -19.12
C GLN A 63 -11.79 -6.30 -19.57
N ARG A 64 -11.18 -7.05 -18.64
CA ARG A 64 -10.34 -8.22 -18.96
C ARG A 64 -10.95 -9.55 -18.52
N PHE A 65 -12.11 -9.49 -17.90
CA PHE A 65 -12.76 -10.70 -17.40
C PHE A 65 -13.15 -11.64 -18.54
N ASP A 66 -12.85 -12.91 -18.35
CA ASP A 66 -13.15 -13.99 -19.27
C ASP A 66 -13.91 -15.09 -18.53
N GLU A 67 -15.19 -15.16 -18.79
CA GLU A 67 -16.14 -16.10 -18.17
C GLU A 67 -15.79 -17.56 -18.48
N THR A 68 -15.13 -17.80 -19.63
CA THR A 68 -14.77 -19.16 -20.07
C THR A 68 -13.77 -19.84 -19.12
N LYS A 69 -13.11 -19.06 -18.24
CA LYS A 69 -12.12 -19.58 -17.29
C LYS A 69 -12.72 -20.18 -16.02
N GLY A 70 -14.05 -20.18 -15.87
CA GLY A 70 -14.74 -20.84 -14.76
C GLY A 70 -14.46 -20.23 -13.38
N CYS A 71 -14.07 -18.95 -13.33
CA CYS A 71 -13.84 -18.19 -12.10
C CYS A 71 -14.91 -17.13 -11.95
N ALA A 72 -15.45 -16.96 -10.75
CA ALA A 72 -16.41 -15.89 -10.48
C ALA A 72 -15.74 -14.51 -10.64
N PHE A 73 -16.47 -13.55 -11.22
CA PHE A 73 -15.98 -12.17 -11.43
C PHE A 73 -15.46 -11.55 -10.14
N SER A 74 -16.20 -11.71 -9.03
CA SER A 74 -15.81 -11.15 -7.73
C SER A 74 -14.43 -11.63 -7.25
N THR A 75 -14.10 -12.90 -7.46
CA THR A 75 -12.80 -13.48 -7.10
C THR A 75 -11.68 -12.90 -7.96
N TYR A 76 -11.92 -12.80 -9.28
CA TYR A 76 -10.96 -12.21 -10.22
C TYR A 76 -10.74 -10.73 -9.94
N ALA A 77 -11.83 -9.96 -9.79
CA ALA A 77 -11.77 -8.53 -9.50
C ALA A 77 -11.06 -8.23 -8.19
N PHE A 78 -11.36 -8.98 -7.12
CA PHE A 78 -10.69 -8.80 -5.83
C PHE A 78 -9.18 -9.01 -5.92
N ALA A 79 -8.72 -9.99 -6.68
CA ALA A 79 -7.30 -10.24 -6.90
C ALA A 79 -6.61 -9.06 -7.64
N LEU A 80 -7.26 -8.49 -8.66
CA LEU A 80 -6.73 -7.34 -9.39
C LEU A 80 -6.72 -6.07 -8.52
N ILE A 81 -7.79 -5.80 -7.77
CA ILE A 81 -7.87 -4.67 -6.84
C ILE A 81 -6.71 -4.73 -5.82
N ILE A 82 -6.49 -5.89 -5.19
CA ILE A 82 -5.37 -6.10 -4.26
C ILE A 82 -4.02 -5.93 -4.98
N GLY A 83 -3.92 -6.36 -6.23
CA GLY A 83 -2.73 -6.20 -7.06
C GLY A 83 -2.37 -4.73 -7.27
N GLU A 84 -3.33 -3.90 -7.69
CA GLU A 84 -3.15 -2.46 -7.89
C GLU A 84 -2.76 -1.74 -6.58
N LEU A 85 -3.46 -2.05 -5.48
CA LEU A 85 -3.13 -1.49 -4.16
C LEU A 85 -1.70 -1.85 -3.73
N LYS A 86 -1.29 -3.12 -3.89
CA LYS A 86 0.08 -3.54 -3.58
C LYS A 86 1.11 -2.87 -4.48
N GLN A 87 0.79 -2.69 -5.76
CA GLN A 87 1.67 -2.00 -6.70
C GLN A 87 1.84 -0.54 -6.29
N PHE A 88 0.74 0.16 -5.99
CA PHE A 88 0.77 1.52 -5.50
C PHE A 88 1.70 1.66 -4.29
N PHE A 89 1.50 0.88 -3.23
CA PHE A 89 2.38 0.93 -2.04
C PHE A 89 3.83 0.56 -2.29
N ARG A 90 4.11 -0.18 -3.36
CA ARG A 90 5.49 -0.47 -3.76
C ARG A 90 6.14 0.70 -4.49
N ASP A 91 5.35 1.40 -5.30
CA ASP A 91 5.85 2.44 -6.21
C ASP A 91 5.76 3.85 -5.57
N ASP A 92 4.85 4.05 -4.60
CA ASP A 92 4.51 5.34 -3.97
C ASP A 92 5.31 5.66 -2.70
N GLY A 93 6.47 5.06 -2.49
CA GLY A 93 7.38 5.60 -1.49
C GLY A 93 7.85 6.99 -1.95
N MET A 94 7.43 8.07 -1.26
CA MET A 94 7.87 9.46 -1.52
C MET A 94 9.40 9.60 -1.62
N ILE A 95 10.12 8.68 -1.01
CA ILE A 95 11.55 8.48 -1.17
C ILE A 95 11.74 7.05 -1.67
N LYS A 96 12.38 6.87 -2.83
CA LYS A 96 12.77 5.55 -3.34
C LYS A 96 13.82 4.92 -2.43
N VAL A 97 13.37 4.38 -1.31
CA VAL A 97 14.23 3.55 -0.45
C VAL A 97 14.51 2.24 -1.17
N SER A 98 15.76 1.85 -1.24
CA SER A 98 16.17 0.62 -1.90
C SER A 98 15.41 -0.59 -1.29
N ARG A 99 15.15 -1.60 -2.12
CA ARG A 99 14.48 -2.83 -1.67
C ARG A 99 15.23 -3.49 -0.51
N GLU A 100 16.55 -3.39 -0.53
CA GLU A 100 17.43 -3.92 0.49
C GLU A 100 17.24 -3.23 1.84
N TRP A 101 17.14 -1.89 1.86
CA TRP A 101 16.88 -1.12 3.07
C TRP A 101 15.51 -1.42 3.66
N LYS A 102 14.46 -1.54 2.82
CA LYS A 102 13.13 -1.95 3.27
C LYS A 102 13.14 -3.35 3.89
N GLN A 103 13.90 -4.27 3.32
CA GLN A 103 14.05 -5.62 3.86
C GLN A 103 14.81 -5.61 5.19
N THR A 104 15.87 -4.81 5.31
CA THR A 104 16.66 -4.67 6.53
C THR A 104 15.84 -4.04 7.65
N ALA A 105 15.04 -2.99 7.36
CA ALA A 105 14.10 -2.41 8.32
C ALA A 105 13.06 -3.43 8.82
N ALA A 106 12.51 -4.23 7.91
CA ALA A 106 11.55 -5.27 8.28
C ALA A 106 12.19 -6.39 9.14
N ARG A 107 13.46 -6.74 8.86
CA ARG A 107 14.25 -7.67 9.70
C ARG A 107 14.50 -7.08 11.07
N ALA A 108 14.83 -5.79 11.15
CA ALA A 108 15.03 -5.07 12.39
C ALA A 108 13.79 -5.11 13.29
N GLY A 109 12.60 -4.82 12.73
CA GLY A 109 11.33 -4.91 13.44
C GLY A 109 11.06 -6.30 14.01
N LYS A 110 11.29 -7.36 13.22
CA LYS A 110 11.12 -8.74 13.67
C LYS A 110 12.11 -9.13 14.77
N ALA A 111 13.37 -8.75 14.62
CA ALA A 111 14.41 -9.01 15.63
C ALA A 111 14.14 -8.29 16.94
N ALA A 112 13.67 -7.05 16.88
CA ALA A 112 13.28 -6.28 18.07
C ALA A 112 12.10 -6.92 18.80
N ALA A 113 11.08 -7.37 18.08
CA ALA A 113 9.92 -8.04 18.68
C ALA A 113 10.30 -9.38 19.32
N ALA A 114 11.15 -10.18 18.67
CA ALA A 114 11.64 -11.43 19.24
C ALA A 114 12.46 -11.20 20.51
N TRP A 115 13.34 -10.21 20.50
CA TRP A 115 14.13 -9.82 21.69
C TRP A 115 13.25 -9.40 22.85
N GLU A 116 12.21 -8.58 22.58
CA GLU A 116 11.28 -8.10 23.61
C GLU A 116 10.50 -9.26 24.25
N GLN A 117 10.15 -10.28 23.47
CA GLN A 117 9.51 -11.51 23.99
C GLN A 117 10.43 -12.32 24.90
N GLU A 118 11.73 -12.42 24.56
CA GLU A 118 12.70 -13.19 25.35
C GLU A 118 13.18 -12.44 26.62
N HIS A 119 13.38 -11.14 26.52
CA HIS A 119 14.06 -10.35 27.56
C HIS A 119 13.14 -9.41 28.33
N GLY A 120 11.86 -9.27 27.92
CA GLY A 120 10.88 -8.39 28.54
C GLY A 120 11.17 -6.88 28.38
N SER A 121 12.18 -6.51 27.58
CA SER A 121 12.58 -5.13 27.29
C SER A 121 13.03 -4.97 25.85
N ARG A 122 12.91 -3.77 25.30
CA ARG A 122 13.37 -3.49 23.93
C ARG A 122 14.90 -3.52 23.83
N PRO A 123 15.45 -4.05 22.73
CA PRO A 123 16.89 -4.04 22.51
C PRO A 123 17.39 -2.60 22.30
N THR A 124 18.60 -2.32 22.77
CA THR A 124 19.28 -1.05 22.42
C THR A 124 19.64 -1.06 20.92
N PRO A 125 19.83 0.13 20.31
CA PRO A 125 20.25 0.22 18.89
C PRO A 125 21.52 -0.59 18.60
N SER A 126 22.48 -0.59 19.51
CA SER A 126 23.73 -1.36 19.37
C SER A 126 23.49 -2.88 19.41
N GLN A 127 22.61 -3.35 20.29
CA GLN A 127 22.22 -4.78 20.35
C GLN A 127 21.47 -5.20 19.10
N LEU A 128 20.55 -4.36 18.62
CA LEU A 128 19.78 -4.65 17.41
C LEU A 128 20.68 -4.65 16.17
N ALA A 129 21.61 -3.72 16.06
CA ALA A 129 22.59 -3.68 14.98
C ALA A 129 23.48 -4.95 14.97
N ALA A 130 23.96 -5.38 16.14
CA ALA A 130 24.74 -6.60 16.29
C ALA A 130 23.95 -7.86 15.85
N LEU A 131 22.66 -7.94 16.18
CA LEU A 131 21.77 -9.05 15.75
C LEU A 131 21.60 -9.11 14.22
N LEU A 132 21.66 -7.96 13.56
CA LEU A 132 21.47 -7.84 12.12
C LEU A 132 22.79 -7.95 11.34
N GLY A 133 23.94 -7.87 12.04
CA GLY A 133 25.28 -7.84 11.44
C GLY A 133 25.60 -6.57 10.68
N ILE A 134 25.07 -5.43 11.12
CA ILE A 134 25.28 -4.08 10.56
C ILE A 134 25.78 -3.13 11.65
N THR A 135 26.27 -1.95 11.27
CA THR A 135 26.67 -0.93 12.22
C THR A 135 25.45 -0.20 12.82
N PRO A 136 25.54 0.39 14.02
CA PRO A 136 24.46 1.20 14.59
C PRO A 136 24.08 2.39 13.71
N GLU A 137 25.07 2.99 13.02
CA GLU A 137 24.87 4.09 12.07
C GLU A 137 24.06 3.64 10.86
N GLU A 138 24.41 2.49 10.27
CA GLU A 138 23.63 1.88 9.16
C GLU A 138 22.20 1.54 9.60
N LEU A 139 22.02 1.02 10.82
CA LEU A 139 20.69 0.75 11.36
C LEU A 139 19.85 2.03 11.44
N THR A 140 20.42 3.13 11.96
CA THR A 140 19.73 4.41 12.06
C THR A 140 19.32 4.91 10.67
N MET A 141 20.24 4.92 9.71
CA MET A 141 19.95 5.32 8.32
C MET A 141 18.84 4.48 7.69
N VAL A 142 18.83 3.17 7.92
CA VAL A 142 17.82 2.26 7.39
C VAL A 142 16.45 2.50 8.02
N LEU A 143 16.41 2.73 9.33
CA LEU A 143 15.15 2.99 10.04
C LEU A 143 14.58 4.36 9.69
N ASP A 144 15.38 5.41 9.61
CA ASP A 144 14.97 6.75 9.18
C ASP A 144 14.46 6.76 7.74
N ALA A 145 15.17 6.08 6.83
CA ALA A 145 14.74 5.97 5.45
C ALA A 145 13.46 5.12 5.26
N ALA A 146 13.19 4.17 6.16
CA ALA A 146 12.01 3.33 6.12
C ALA A 146 10.81 3.94 6.87
N ALA A 147 11.05 4.97 7.69
CA ALA A 147 9.99 5.72 8.37
C ALA A 147 9.11 6.44 7.32
N PRO A 148 7.78 6.48 7.52
CA PRO A 148 6.95 7.36 6.71
C PRO A 148 7.40 8.81 6.91
N PRO A 149 7.40 9.65 5.86
CA PRO A 149 7.72 11.07 6.02
C PRO A 149 6.71 11.71 6.99
N ASP A 150 7.21 12.50 7.93
CA ASP A 150 6.37 13.24 8.85
C ASP A 150 5.56 14.30 8.09
N SER A 151 4.29 14.48 8.45
CA SER A 151 3.49 15.58 7.91
C SER A 151 3.99 16.90 8.47
N LEU A 152 4.30 17.87 7.60
CA LEU A 152 4.67 19.24 8.01
C LEU A 152 3.57 19.89 8.87
N GLU A 153 2.30 19.60 8.59
CA GLU A 153 1.16 20.10 9.37
C GLU A 153 1.17 19.52 10.78
N ALA A 154 1.42 18.21 10.94
CA ALA A 154 1.52 17.58 12.24
C ALA A 154 2.75 18.08 13.03
N ALA A 155 3.86 18.39 12.37
CA ALA A 155 5.04 18.97 12.97
C ALA A 155 4.79 20.41 13.45
N CYS A 156 4.01 21.20 12.69
CA CYS A 156 3.57 22.55 13.09
C CYS A 156 2.65 22.53 14.32
N GLU A 157 1.71 21.59 14.39
CA GLU A 157 0.81 21.43 15.54
C GLU A 157 1.53 21.01 16.82
N GLN A 158 2.61 20.22 16.70
CA GLN A 158 3.42 19.75 17.82
C GLN A 158 4.53 20.71 18.24
N GLY A 159 4.67 21.88 17.58
CA GLY A 159 5.69 22.90 17.91
C GLY A 159 7.13 22.44 17.63
N THR A 160 7.32 21.38 16.85
CA THR A 160 8.63 20.81 16.51
C THR A 160 9.11 21.30 15.14
N VAL A 161 8.81 22.56 14.78
CA VAL A 161 9.36 23.16 13.55
C VAL A 161 10.84 23.46 13.82
N PRO A 162 11.78 22.95 13.00
CA PRO A 162 13.16 23.40 13.06
C PRO A 162 13.15 24.91 12.81
N SER A 163 13.69 25.70 13.75
CA SER A 163 13.85 27.14 13.60
C SER A 163 14.63 27.43 12.31
N GLU A 164 14.24 28.49 11.59
CA GLU A 164 14.79 28.88 10.27
C GLU A 164 16.33 29.04 10.21
N GLU A 165 17.02 29.00 11.35
CA GLU A 165 18.48 29.10 11.44
C GLU A 165 19.24 27.88 10.91
N GLY A 166 18.56 26.71 10.71
CA GLY A 166 19.20 25.50 10.20
C GLY A 166 19.23 25.39 8.66
N PHE A 167 18.48 26.20 7.92
CA PHE A 167 18.30 26.04 6.48
C PHE A 167 19.27 26.85 5.63
N SER A 168 20.04 27.77 6.19
CA SER A 168 20.94 28.66 5.43
C SER A 168 22.40 28.21 5.37
N ALA A 169 22.78 27.08 5.94
CA ALA A 169 24.19 26.63 6.02
C ALA A 169 24.63 25.61 4.95
N GLY A 170 23.80 25.33 3.91
CA GLY A 170 24.06 24.26 2.94
C GLY A 170 24.06 24.67 1.47
N LEU A 171 24.08 25.96 1.13
CA LEU A 171 24.10 26.44 -0.28
C LEU A 171 25.17 27.53 -0.48
N ILE A 172 26.43 27.14 -0.46
CA ILE A 172 27.51 27.81 -1.19
C ILE A 172 28.46 26.72 -1.69
#